data_ccf1e8f256e49bbf09c647666f92c5b1
#
_entry.id   ccf1e8f256e49bbf09c647666f92c5b1
#
_cell.length_a   1.000
_cell.length_b   1.000
_cell.length_c   1.000
_cell.angle_alpha   90.00
_cell.angle_beta   90.00
_cell.angle_gamma   90.00
#
_symmetry.space_group_name_H-M   'P 1'
#
loop_
_entity.id
_entity.type
_entity.pdbx_description
1 polymer ?
#
loop_
_entity_poly.entity_id
_entity_poly.type
_entity_poly.pdbx_seq_one_letter_code
_entity_poly.pdbx_strand_id
1 'polypeptide(L)'
;AVKAAYDLANGKQPADATLTALAGLATAADRLPYFTGADRAALTTLTAIGRAIIAMGSIKEVLNYLGLGEGSALPVGVPVPWPSATPPTGWLKCNGAAFSPEEYPELAKAYPTNKLPDLRGEFIRGWDDGRGIDTNRSLLSSQGDAIRNIIGALVDVRFNTYPSDSGVFTTSVIGDASSDSIKGGYAKRVTFDASRVVPTANENRPRNIAFNYIVRAA
;
A
#
# COMPACT_ATOMS: atom_id res chain seq x y z
N ALA A 1 53.84 11.48 59.66
CA ALA A 1 53.10 12.52 58.87
C ALA A 1 53.46 12.39 57.38
N VAL A 2 54.71 12.44 56.94
CA VAL A 2 55.14 12.44 55.55
C VAL A 2 54.71 11.15 54.80
N LYS A 3 54.88 9.97 55.43
CA LYS A 3 54.47 8.70 54.85
C LYS A 3 52.96 8.64 54.60
N ALA A 4 52.14 9.06 55.58
CA ALA A 4 50.68 9.11 55.43
C ALA A 4 50.23 10.06 54.33
N ALA A 5 50.93 11.22 54.18
CA ALA A 5 50.65 12.15 53.05
C ALA A 5 51.04 11.58 51.69
N TYR A 6 52.18 10.84 51.65
CA TYR A 6 52.63 10.13 50.43
C TYR A 6 51.70 9.00 50.05
N ASP A 7 51.30 8.15 50.97
CA ASP A 7 50.36 7.07 50.76
C ASP A 7 48.98 7.58 50.28
N LEU A 8 48.53 8.68 50.87
CA LEU A 8 47.28 9.38 50.42
C LEU A 8 47.42 9.96 49.03
N ALA A 9 48.57 10.55 48.69
CA ALA A 9 48.82 11.11 47.38
C ALA A 9 48.95 10.00 46.31
N ASN A 10 49.60 8.89 46.67
CA ASN A 10 49.85 7.75 45.78
C ASN A 10 48.58 6.98 45.46
N GLY A 11 47.56 7.05 46.35
CA GLY A 11 46.20 6.47 46.12
C GLY A 11 45.25 7.39 45.32
N LYS A 12 45.69 8.57 44.94
CA LYS A 12 44.90 9.48 44.11
C LYS A 12 45.11 9.17 42.65
N GLN A 13 44.01 9.34 41.89
CA GLN A 13 44.07 9.18 40.43
C GLN A 13 45.09 10.17 39.83
N PRO A 14 45.93 9.78 38.86
CA PRO A 14 46.80 10.68 38.11
C PRO A 14 46.01 11.86 37.53
N ALA A 15 46.66 12.99 37.41
CA ALA A 15 46.04 14.16 36.77
C ALA A 15 45.69 13.81 35.31
N ASP A 16 44.44 13.96 34.97
CA ASP A 16 43.87 13.74 33.66
C ASP A 16 43.08 14.97 33.19
N ALA A 17 43.39 15.47 32.02
CA ALA A 17 42.78 16.70 31.49
C ALA A 17 41.32 16.48 31.19
N THR A 18 40.90 15.31 30.74
CA THR A 18 39.49 14.94 30.51
C THR A 18 38.68 14.96 31.82
N LEU A 19 39.25 14.36 32.88
CA LEU A 19 38.60 14.38 34.21
C LEU A 19 38.52 15.80 34.79
N THR A 20 39.53 16.62 34.57
CA THR A 20 39.56 18.04 34.98
C THR A 20 38.45 18.79 34.23
N ALA A 21 38.26 18.58 32.93
CA ALA A 21 37.22 19.19 32.14
C ALA A 21 35.81 18.82 32.63
N LEU A 22 35.61 17.53 32.99
CA LEU A 22 34.35 17.04 33.58
C LEU A 22 34.09 17.62 34.98
N ALA A 23 35.16 17.68 35.86
CA ALA A 23 35.07 18.22 37.19
C ALA A 23 34.75 19.73 37.21
N GLY A 24 35.16 20.46 36.16
CA GLY A 24 34.85 21.88 35.98
C GLY A 24 33.42 22.19 35.54
N LEU A 25 32.59 21.20 35.25
CA LEU A 25 31.20 21.42 34.81
C LEU A 25 30.32 21.85 35.99
N ALA A 26 29.46 22.85 35.78
CA ALA A 26 28.42 23.25 36.72
C ALA A 26 27.27 22.25 36.64
N THR A 27 27.38 21.11 37.34
CA THR A 27 26.40 20.02 37.32
C THR A 27 25.08 20.48 37.92
N ALA A 28 23.97 20.07 37.31
CA ALA A 28 22.60 20.31 37.77
C ALA A 28 21.71 19.13 37.32
N ALA A 29 20.49 19.05 37.91
CA ALA A 29 19.50 18.11 37.42
C ALA A 29 19.20 18.35 35.94
N ASP A 30 18.93 17.26 35.22
CA ASP A 30 18.58 17.28 33.78
C ASP A 30 19.67 17.85 32.86
N ARG A 31 20.93 17.67 33.25
CA ARG A 31 22.10 18.01 32.44
C ARG A 31 22.89 16.75 32.06
N LEU A 32 23.22 16.64 30.77
CA LEU A 32 24.05 15.57 30.22
C LEU A 32 25.41 16.16 29.82
N PRO A 33 26.53 15.71 30.40
CA PRO A 33 27.86 16.10 29.92
C PRO A 33 28.17 15.47 28.58
N TYR A 34 28.82 16.22 27.71
CA TYR A 34 29.33 15.73 26.43
C TYR A 34 30.64 16.40 26.09
N PHE A 35 31.46 15.74 25.27
CA PHE A 35 32.76 16.28 24.86
C PHE A 35 32.60 17.15 23.61
N THR A 36 33.19 18.33 23.63
CA THR A 36 33.22 19.28 22.52
C THR A 36 34.55 19.28 21.77
N GLY A 37 35.51 18.48 22.21
CA GLY A 37 36.85 18.28 21.68
C GLY A 37 37.74 17.54 22.68
N ALA A 38 39.04 17.33 22.36
CA ALA A 38 39.98 16.77 23.27
C ALA A 38 40.05 17.60 24.55
N ASP A 39 39.90 16.96 25.70
CA ASP A 39 39.97 17.57 27.04
C ASP A 39 39.00 18.74 27.26
N ARG A 40 37.88 18.78 26.53
CA ARG A 40 36.83 19.78 26.64
C ARG A 40 35.49 19.15 26.81
N ALA A 41 34.76 19.52 27.84
CA ALA A 41 33.41 19.05 28.11
C ALA A 41 32.44 20.23 28.29
N ALA A 42 31.19 20.02 27.92
CA ALA A 42 30.07 20.95 28.10
C ALA A 42 28.84 20.21 28.59
N LEU A 43 27.83 20.93 29.04
CA LEU A 43 26.55 20.41 29.45
C LEU A 43 25.47 20.72 28.43
N THR A 44 24.65 19.74 28.06
CA THR A 44 23.40 19.96 27.35
C THR A 44 22.20 19.60 28.22
N THR A 45 21.03 20.02 27.86
CA THR A 45 19.79 19.65 28.59
C THR A 45 19.41 18.21 28.19
N LEU A 46 19.24 17.35 29.19
CA LEU A 46 18.63 16.03 29.00
C LEU A 46 17.12 16.17 29.22
N THR A 47 16.36 16.24 28.12
CA THR A 47 14.89 16.35 28.16
C THR A 47 14.24 15.08 28.71
N ALA A 48 12.98 15.16 29.14
CA ALA A 48 12.20 13.98 29.55
C ALA A 48 12.13 12.92 28.44
N ILE A 49 11.98 13.35 27.19
CA ILE A 49 11.99 12.45 26.00
C ILE A 49 13.35 11.79 25.82
N GLY A 50 14.45 12.56 25.94
CA GLY A 50 15.81 12.00 25.86
C GLY A 50 16.06 10.94 26.92
N ARG A 51 15.64 11.17 28.17
CA ARG A 51 15.71 10.17 29.25
C ARG A 51 14.88 8.93 28.94
N ALA A 52 13.64 9.11 28.45
CA ALA A 52 12.79 7.99 28.09
C ALA A 52 13.44 7.10 27.03
N ILE A 53 14.01 7.70 25.96
CA ILE A 53 14.70 6.94 24.91
C ILE A 53 15.94 6.22 25.43
N ILE A 54 16.78 6.90 26.22
CA ILE A 54 18.02 6.31 26.77
C ILE A 54 17.71 5.17 27.78
N ALA A 55 16.58 5.24 28.47
CA ALA A 55 16.17 4.24 29.45
C ALA A 55 15.56 2.97 28.82
N MET A 56 15.29 2.97 27.51
CA MET A 56 14.70 1.80 26.84
C MET A 56 15.73 0.69 26.64
N GLY A 57 15.30 -0.55 26.93
CA GLY A 57 16.16 -1.74 26.91
C GLY A 57 16.29 -2.40 25.54
N SER A 58 15.49 -1.97 24.55
CA SER A 58 15.48 -2.60 23.22
C SER A 58 15.13 -1.61 22.11
N ILE A 59 15.52 -1.94 20.88
CA ILE A 59 15.13 -1.20 19.67
C ILE A 59 13.60 -1.21 19.52
N LYS A 60 12.95 -2.32 19.84
CA LYS A 60 11.49 -2.47 19.80
C LYS A 60 10.78 -1.45 20.69
N GLU A 61 11.27 -1.26 21.92
CA GLU A 61 10.73 -0.27 22.85
C GLU A 61 10.87 1.16 22.31
N VAL A 62 12.04 1.50 21.73
CA VAL A 62 12.27 2.80 21.08
C VAL A 62 11.29 3.01 19.92
N LEU A 63 11.12 2.02 19.03
CA LEU A 63 10.22 2.10 17.89
C LEU A 63 8.76 2.25 18.34
N ASN A 64 8.34 1.51 19.37
CA ASN A 64 7.00 1.63 19.94
C ASN A 64 6.76 3.03 20.54
N TYR A 65 7.75 3.57 21.25
CA TYR A 65 7.66 4.92 21.81
C TYR A 65 7.54 6.00 20.75
N LEU A 66 8.19 5.81 19.60
CA LEU A 66 8.11 6.70 18.44
C LEU A 66 6.83 6.49 17.60
N GLY A 67 5.97 5.53 17.95
CA GLY A 67 4.77 5.19 17.19
C GLY A 67 5.06 4.45 15.89
N LEU A 68 6.27 3.90 15.72
CA LEU A 68 6.67 3.19 14.51
C LEU A 68 6.43 1.68 14.58
N GLY A 69 5.98 1.15 15.72
CA GLY A 69 5.71 -0.28 15.93
C GLY A 69 6.92 -1.15 15.58
N GLU A 70 6.74 -2.12 14.70
CA GLU A 70 7.81 -3.04 14.25
C GLU A 70 8.79 -2.39 13.23
N GLY A 71 8.93 -1.07 13.24
CA GLY A 71 9.85 -0.34 12.34
C GLY A 71 9.20 0.21 11.08
N SER A 72 7.86 0.25 11.04
CA SER A 72 7.11 0.83 9.92
C SER A 72 5.95 1.70 10.41
N ALA A 73 5.78 2.87 9.83
CA ALA A 73 4.61 3.72 10.05
C ALA A 73 3.32 3.14 9.41
N LEU A 74 3.46 2.14 8.52
CA LEU A 74 2.33 1.50 7.87
C LEU A 74 1.75 0.40 8.78
N PRO A 75 0.44 0.44 9.09
CA PRO A 75 -0.19 -0.62 9.91
C PRO A 75 -0.04 -2.01 9.29
N VAL A 76 0.02 -3.04 10.14
CA VAL A 76 0.01 -4.45 9.71
C VAL A 76 -1.27 -4.72 8.91
N GLY A 77 -1.15 -5.43 7.79
CA GLY A 77 -2.29 -5.84 6.98
C GLY A 77 -2.75 -4.83 5.92
N VAL A 78 -2.16 -3.63 5.84
CA VAL A 78 -2.49 -2.68 4.76
C VAL A 78 -1.87 -3.15 3.44
N PRO A 79 -2.67 -3.40 2.38
CA PRO A 79 -2.13 -3.78 1.08
C PRO A 79 -1.41 -2.61 0.41
N VAL A 80 -0.19 -2.85 -0.04
CA VAL A 80 0.60 -1.88 -0.81
C VAL A 80 1.08 -2.47 -2.13
N PRO A 81 1.18 -1.67 -3.21
CA PRO A 81 1.73 -2.11 -4.47
C PRO A 81 3.25 -2.30 -4.37
N TRP A 82 3.75 -3.43 -4.86
CA TRP A 82 5.15 -3.81 -4.84
C TRP A 82 5.63 -4.19 -6.26
N PRO A 83 6.73 -3.61 -6.78
CA PRO A 83 7.12 -3.77 -8.18
C PRO A 83 7.87 -5.07 -8.50
N SER A 84 8.06 -5.97 -7.52
CA SER A 84 8.79 -7.22 -7.69
C SER A 84 7.92 -8.45 -7.41
N ALA A 85 8.26 -9.58 -8.02
CA ALA A 85 7.61 -10.85 -7.77
C ALA A 85 7.85 -11.38 -6.35
N THR A 86 8.96 -11.00 -5.70
CA THR A 86 9.31 -11.45 -4.35
C THR A 86 9.14 -10.31 -3.36
N PRO A 87 8.30 -10.46 -2.32
CA PRO A 87 8.18 -9.49 -1.25
C PRO A 87 9.47 -9.41 -0.42
N PRO A 88 9.72 -8.29 0.28
CA PRO A 88 10.73 -8.23 1.32
C PRO A 88 10.45 -9.19 2.47
N THR A 89 11.46 -9.48 3.29
CA THR A 89 11.29 -10.26 4.54
C THR A 89 10.25 -9.56 5.44
N GLY A 90 9.36 -10.34 6.04
CA GLY A 90 8.28 -9.82 6.89
C GLY A 90 7.04 -9.34 6.14
N TRP A 91 7.00 -9.53 4.80
CA TRP A 91 5.85 -9.20 3.97
C TRP A 91 5.28 -10.42 3.27
N LEU A 92 3.96 -10.50 3.14
CA LEU A 92 3.24 -11.58 2.47
C LEU A 92 2.50 -11.05 1.24
N LYS A 93 2.34 -11.93 0.22
CA LYS A 93 1.58 -11.62 -1.00
C LYS A 93 0.08 -11.71 -0.75
N CYS A 94 -0.68 -10.77 -1.28
CA CYS A 94 -2.13 -10.85 -1.36
C CYS A 94 -2.55 -11.75 -2.54
N ASN A 95 -2.36 -13.06 -2.39
CA ASN A 95 -2.62 -14.08 -3.41
C ASN A 95 -3.65 -15.13 -2.98
N GLY A 96 -4.44 -14.82 -1.96
CA GLY A 96 -5.45 -15.74 -1.43
C GLY A 96 -4.90 -16.81 -0.48
N ALA A 97 -3.61 -16.81 -0.15
CA ALA A 97 -3.01 -17.79 0.73
C ALA A 97 -3.45 -17.61 2.19
N ALA A 98 -3.56 -18.75 2.89
CA ALA A 98 -3.69 -18.75 4.35
C ALA A 98 -2.34 -18.46 5.00
N PHE A 99 -2.38 -17.91 6.22
CA PHE A 99 -1.22 -17.66 7.07
C PHE A 99 -1.47 -18.17 8.49
N SER A 100 -0.39 -18.40 9.27
CA SER A 100 -0.50 -18.84 10.66
C SER A 100 -0.83 -17.65 11.58
N PRO A 101 -1.94 -17.69 12.34
CA PRO A 101 -2.25 -16.65 13.32
C PRO A 101 -1.28 -16.66 14.50
N GLU A 102 -0.62 -17.79 14.79
CA GLU A 102 0.41 -17.90 15.82
C GLU A 102 1.68 -17.16 15.41
N GLU A 103 2.06 -17.27 14.14
CA GLU A 103 3.22 -16.58 13.57
C GLU A 103 2.96 -15.08 13.35
N TYR A 104 1.72 -14.73 12.94
CA TYR A 104 1.33 -13.36 12.59
C TYR A 104 0.07 -12.90 13.35
N PRO A 105 0.12 -12.75 14.69
CA PRO A 105 -1.06 -12.45 15.50
C PRO A 105 -1.67 -11.06 15.19
N GLU A 106 -0.87 -10.06 14.84
CA GLU A 106 -1.39 -8.74 14.46
C GLU A 106 -2.08 -8.77 13.10
N LEU A 107 -1.56 -9.55 12.16
CA LEU A 107 -2.20 -9.76 10.86
C LEU A 107 -3.54 -10.51 11.02
N ALA A 108 -3.63 -11.46 11.95
CA ALA A 108 -4.86 -12.18 12.25
C ALA A 108 -5.98 -11.27 12.80
N LYS A 109 -5.63 -10.20 13.50
CA LYS A 109 -6.61 -9.16 13.90
C LYS A 109 -7.17 -8.40 12.70
N ALA A 110 -6.33 -8.09 11.71
CA ALA A 110 -6.76 -7.41 10.48
C ALA A 110 -7.54 -8.33 9.53
N TYR A 111 -7.17 -9.62 9.49
CA TYR A 111 -7.80 -10.65 8.65
C TYR A 111 -8.25 -11.84 9.50
N PRO A 112 -9.41 -11.77 10.17
CA PRO A 112 -9.86 -12.82 11.13
C PRO A 112 -10.10 -14.20 10.50
N THR A 113 -10.19 -14.27 9.17
CA THR A 113 -10.27 -15.55 8.43
C THR A 113 -8.93 -16.26 8.32
N ASN A 114 -7.82 -15.64 8.77
CA ASN A 114 -6.44 -16.10 8.62
C ASN A 114 -6.06 -16.38 7.16
N LYS A 115 -6.70 -15.64 6.24
CA LYS A 115 -6.47 -15.75 4.81
C LYS A 115 -6.42 -14.37 4.19
N LEU A 116 -5.39 -14.10 3.40
CA LEU A 116 -5.26 -12.86 2.66
C LEU A 116 -6.21 -12.82 1.45
N PRO A 117 -6.70 -11.65 1.06
CA PRO A 117 -7.45 -11.53 -0.19
C PRO A 117 -6.55 -11.89 -1.39
N ASP A 118 -7.16 -12.42 -2.43
CA ASP A 118 -6.48 -12.58 -3.72
C ASP A 118 -6.67 -11.30 -4.53
N LEU A 119 -5.62 -10.48 -4.59
CA LEU A 119 -5.62 -9.20 -5.31
C LEU A 119 -4.92 -9.29 -6.67
N ARG A 120 -4.63 -10.51 -7.15
CA ARG A 120 -4.03 -10.71 -8.47
C ARG A 120 -5.07 -10.39 -9.54
N GLY A 121 -4.76 -9.41 -10.41
CA GLY A 121 -5.68 -8.93 -11.44
C GLY A 121 -6.80 -8.01 -10.95
N GLU A 122 -6.85 -7.67 -9.67
CA GLU A 122 -7.91 -6.90 -9.07
C GLU A 122 -7.57 -5.41 -8.91
N PHE A 123 -8.60 -4.57 -8.97
CA PHE A 123 -8.53 -3.17 -8.57
C PHE A 123 -9.16 -3.01 -7.18
N ILE A 124 -8.44 -2.39 -6.25
CA ILE A 124 -8.98 -2.10 -4.93
C ILE A 124 -9.99 -0.96 -5.04
N ARG A 125 -11.23 -1.24 -4.65
CA ARG A 125 -12.34 -0.28 -4.61
C ARG A 125 -12.65 0.12 -3.18
N GLY A 126 -12.99 1.41 -2.96
CA GLY A 126 -13.52 1.86 -1.68
C GLY A 126 -14.83 1.13 -1.34
N TRP A 127 -14.94 0.63 -0.13
CA TRP A 127 -16.17 0.04 0.38
C TRP A 127 -17.26 1.11 0.49
N ASP A 128 -18.50 0.73 0.19
CA ASP A 128 -19.65 1.66 0.16
C ASP A 128 -20.01 2.23 1.53
N ASP A 129 -19.82 1.45 2.58
CA ASP A 129 -20.04 1.83 3.99
C ASP A 129 -21.34 2.63 4.22
N GLY A 130 -22.42 2.21 3.55
CA GLY A 130 -23.73 2.85 3.66
C GLY A 130 -23.93 4.10 2.79
N ARG A 131 -23.01 4.44 1.89
CA ARG A 131 -23.16 5.58 0.97
C ARG A 131 -24.27 5.37 -0.07
N GLY A 132 -24.63 4.12 -0.38
CA GLY A 132 -25.71 3.79 -1.30
C GLY A 132 -25.32 3.72 -2.78
N ILE A 133 -24.03 3.63 -3.11
CA ILE A 133 -23.52 3.50 -4.50
C ILE A 133 -23.28 2.04 -4.87
N ASP A 134 -22.86 1.20 -3.91
CA ASP A 134 -22.57 -0.23 -4.09
C ASP A 134 -23.17 -1.01 -2.92
N THR A 135 -24.49 -0.92 -2.79
CA THR A 135 -25.26 -1.43 -1.63
C THR A 135 -25.13 -2.93 -1.45
N ASN A 136 -25.20 -3.39 -0.19
CA ASN A 136 -25.14 -4.80 0.21
C ASN A 136 -23.82 -5.50 -0.11
N ARG A 137 -22.76 -4.77 -0.37
CA ARG A 137 -21.44 -5.33 -0.59
C ARG A 137 -20.65 -5.46 0.72
N SER A 138 -20.17 -6.67 1.00
CA SER A 138 -19.33 -6.93 2.17
C SER A 138 -17.88 -6.52 1.92
N LEU A 139 -17.16 -6.14 2.98
CA LEU A 139 -15.70 -5.95 2.91
C LEU A 139 -15.02 -7.20 2.37
N LEU A 140 -13.95 -7.01 1.60
CA LEU A 140 -13.12 -8.05 0.98
C LEU A 140 -13.87 -8.96 0.01
N SER A 141 -15.13 -8.67 -0.35
CA SER A 141 -15.83 -9.42 -1.40
C SER A 141 -15.33 -9.03 -2.78
N SER A 142 -15.21 -10.01 -3.68
CA SER A 142 -14.90 -9.78 -5.09
C SER A 142 -16.14 -9.33 -5.87
N GLN A 143 -15.93 -8.62 -6.98
CA GLN A 143 -16.95 -8.23 -7.92
C GLN A 143 -16.35 -8.28 -9.33
N GLY A 144 -17.02 -8.98 -10.25
CA GLY A 144 -16.60 -9.04 -11.65
C GLY A 144 -16.75 -7.69 -12.34
N ASP A 145 -16.15 -7.58 -13.51
CA ASP A 145 -16.29 -6.40 -14.36
C ASP A 145 -17.73 -6.24 -14.85
N ALA A 146 -18.15 -5.00 -15.03
CA ALA A 146 -19.45 -4.68 -15.63
C ALA A 146 -19.38 -3.31 -16.32
N ILE A 147 -20.09 -3.22 -17.44
CA ILE A 147 -20.36 -1.97 -18.13
C ILE A 147 -21.86 -1.65 -18.02
N ARG A 148 -22.21 -0.38 -17.99
CA ARG A 148 -23.61 0.02 -18.12
C ARG A 148 -24.17 -0.47 -19.44
N ASN A 149 -25.39 -0.99 -19.43
CA ASN A 149 -26.03 -1.52 -20.61
C ASN A 149 -26.09 -0.47 -21.74
N ILE A 150 -25.70 -0.89 -22.93
CA ILE A 150 -25.78 -0.09 -24.15
C ILE A 150 -26.99 -0.60 -24.91
N ILE A 151 -28.06 0.17 -24.95
CA ILE A 151 -29.28 -0.15 -25.66
C ILE A 151 -29.52 0.85 -26.77
N GLY A 152 -30.04 0.36 -27.88
CA GLY A 152 -30.45 1.16 -29.02
C GLY A 152 -31.45 0.36 -29.86
N ALA A 153 -32.28 1.06 -30.62
CA ALA A 153 -33.22 0.45 -31.54
C ALA A 153 -32.96 0.97 -32.95
N LEU A 154 -32.98 0.07 -33.92
CA LEU A 154 -33.08 0.40 -35.33
C LEU A 154 -34.51 0.12 -35.73
N VAL A 155 -35.29 1.18 -36.02
CA VAL A 155 -36.70 1.09 -36.35
C VAL A 155 -36.90 1.50 -37.81
N ASP A 156 -37.69 0.71 -38.57
CA ASP A 156 -38.05 0.99 -39.97
C ASP A 156 -36.85 1.24 -40.93
N VAL A 157 -35.74 0.53 -40.70
CA VAL A 157 -34.54 0.68 -41.54
C VAL A 157 -34.79 0.04 -42.92
N ARG A 158 -34.89 0.84 -43.95
CA ARG A 158 -35.02 0.41 -45.36
C ARG A 158 -33.77 0.81 -46.16
N PHE A 159 -33.15 -0.16 -46.79
CA PHE A 159 -32.01 0.08 -47.65
C PHE A 159 -32.43 0.04 -49.09
N ASN A 160 -32.60 1.18 -49.72
CA ASN A 160 -32.87 1.31 -51.17
C ASN A 160 -31.60 1.28 -52.04
N THR A 161 -30.46 1.47 -51.36
CA THR A 161 -29.13 1.45 -51.99
C THR A 161 -28.16 0.65 -51.13
N TYR A 162 -26.99 0.32 -51.65
CA TYR A 162 -25.95 -0.29 -50.84
C TYR A 162 -25.54 0.65 -49.70
N PRO A 163 -25.75 0.30 -48.44
CA PRO A 163 -25.25 1.12 -47.34
C PRO A 163 -23.76 1.06 -47.30
N SER A 164 -23.12 2.17 -46.93
CA SER A 164 -21.70 2.21 -46.57
C SER A 164 -21.55 1.82 -45.10
N ASP A 165 -20.67 0.89 -44.81
CA ASP A 165 -20.30 0.55 -43.44
C ASP A 165 -19.48 1.67 -42.82
N SER A 166 -19.83 2.07 -41.60
CA SER A 166 -19.14 3.12 -40.86
C SER A 166 -19.12 2.86 -39.37
N GLY A 167 -17.97 3.15 -38.74
CA GLY A 167 -17.80 3.02 -37.30
C GLY A 167 -18.05 1.59 -36.82
N VAL A 168 -18.88 1.44 -35.81
CA VAL A 168 -19.22 0.17 -35.16
C VAL A 168 -20.19 -0.69 -35.96
N PHE A 169 -20.81 -0.17 -37.02
CA PHE A 169 -21.80 -0.90 -37.77
C PHE A 169 -21.23 -1.49 -39.05
N THR A 170 -21.61 -2.73 -39.33
CA THR A 170 -21.41 -3.42 -40.59
C THR A 170 -22.74 -3.92 -41.11
N THR A 171 -22.84 -4.06 -42.43
CA THR A 171 -23.99 -4.65 -43.10
C THR A 171 -23.59 -5.86 -43.93
N SER A 172 -24.44 -6.88 -43.95
CA SER A 172 -24.29 -8.06 -44.80
C SER A 172 -25.61 -8.39 -45.44
N VAL A 173 -25.57 -8.85 -46.71
CA VAL A 173 -26.76 -9.39 -47.39
C VAL A 173 -27.06 -10.76 -46.84
N ILE A 174 -28.31 -11.00 -46.44
CA ILE A 174 -28.78 -12.30 -45.93
C ILE A 174 -29.81 -12.96 -46.85
N GLY A 175 -30.19 -12.31 -47.94
CA GLY A 175 -31.13 -12.81 -48.94
C GLY A 175 -31.80 -11.68 -49.73
N ASP A 176 -32.63 -12.06 -50.72
CA ASP A 176 -33.47 -11.11 -51.42
C ASP A 176 -34.67 -10.73 -50.54
N ALA A 177 -34.93 -9.45 -50.42
CA ALA A 177 -36.14 -8.96 -49.76
C ALA A 177 -37.32 -9.17 -50.73
N SER A 178 -37.86 -10.37 -50.74
CA SER A 178 -39.08 -10.67 -51.49
C SER A 178 -40.29 -10.42 -50.63
N SER A 179 -40.79 -9.19 -50.48
CA SER A 179 -42.18 -8.92 -50.26
C SER A 179 -42.48 -7.49 -50.52
N ASP A 180 -43.50 -7.33 -51.36
CA ASP A 180 -44.33 -6.16 -51.56
C ASP A 180 -43.70 -4.83 -51.94
N SER A 181 -43.76 -4.52 -53.17
CA SER A 181 -43.83 -3.18 -53.78
C SER A 181 -42.53 -2.38 -53.91
N ILE A 182 -41.39 -2.82 -53.41
CA ILE A 182 -40.13 -2.18 -53.74
C ILE A 182 -39.27 -3.18 -54.51
N LYS A 183 -39.33 -3.08 -55.85
CA LYS A 183 -38.42 -3.85 -56.70
C LYS A 183 -36.99 -3.46 -56.41
N GLY A 184 -36.18 -4.41 -55.95
CA GLY A 184 -34.73 -4.27 -55.76
C GLY A 184 -34.23 -4.00 -54.36
N GLY A 185 -35.04 -4.19 -53.32
CA GLY A 185 -34.52 -4.16 -51.91
C GLY A 185 -33.80 -5.44 -51.55
N TYR A 186 -32.78 -5.32 -50.73
CA TYR A 186 -32.04 -6.49 -50.16
C TYR A 186 -32.32 -6.59 -48.68
N ALA A 187 -32.61 -7.80 -48.20
CA ALA A 187 -32.61 -8.08 -46.78
C ALA A 187 -31.17 -8.01 -46.25
N LYS A 188 -30.95 -7.20 -45.25
CA LYS A 188 -29.60 -7.00 -44.69
C LYS A 188 -29.61 -7.21 -43.19
N ARG A 189 -28.48 -7.71 -42.73
CA ARG A 189 -28.16 -7.76 -41.31
C ARG A 189 -27.30 -6.53 -41.00
N VAL A 190 -27.68 -5.81 -39.96
CA VAL A 190 -26.85 -4.75 -39.37
C VAL A 190 -26.23 -5.32 -38.12
N THR A 191 -24.92 -5.34 -38.07
CA THR A 191 -24.17 -5.85 -36.92
C THR A 191 -23.47 -4.71 -36.24
N PHE A 192 -23.64 -4.62 -34.93
CA PHE A 192 -22.84 -3.77 -34.04
C PHE A 192 -21.61 -4.54 -33.58
N ASP A 193 -20.44 -3.96 -33.77
CA ASP A 193 -19.19 -4.53 -33.30
C ASP A 193 -18.26 -3.43 -32.82
N ALA A 194 -18.11 -3.31 -31.49
CA ALA A 194 -17.32 -2.28 -30.84
C ALA A 194 -15.83 -2.40 -31.18
N SER A 195 -15.34 -3.62 -31.47
CA SER A 195 -13.91 -3.85 -31.80
C SER A 195 -13.41 -3.10 -33.03
N ARG A 196 -14.32 -2.61 -33.84
CA ARG A 196 -14.01 -1.82 -35.05
C ARG A 196 -13.50 -0.41 -34.74
N VAL A 197 -13.80 0.14 -33.56
CA VAL A 197 -13.50 1.53 -33.20
C VAL A 197 -12.78 1.69 -31.87
N VAL A 198 -12.82 0.66 -31.01
CA VAL A 198 -12.14 0.65 -29.72
C VAL A 198 -11.44 -0.69 -29.47
N PRO A 199 -10.31 -0.71 -28.76
CA PRO A 199 -9.73 -1.96 -28.28
C PRO A 199 -10.72 -2.70 -27.39
N THR A 200 -10.90 -4.00 -27.62
CA THR A 200 -11.76 -4.88 -26.81
C THR A 200 -10.95 -5.95 -26.11
N ALA A 201 -11.47 -6.44 -24.99
CA ALA A 201 -10.91 -7.55 -24.21
C ALA A 201 -12.06 -8.34 -23.58
N ASN A 202 -11.74 -9.44 -22.87
CA ASN A 202 -12.72 -10.25 -22.17
C ASN A 202 -13.25 -9.58 -20.89
N GLU A 203 -12.72 -8.42 -20.54
CA GLU A 203 -13.09 -7.63 -19.36
C GLU A 203 -13.00 -6.13 -19.66
N ASN A 204 -13.72 -5.31 -18.89
CA ASN A 204 -13.56 -3.85 -18.90
C ASN A 204 -12.42 -3.47 -17.97
N ARG A 205 -11.42 -2.79 -18.51
CA ARG A 205 -10.27 -2.33 -17.71
C ARG A 205 -9.78 -0.97 -18.17
N PRO A 206 -9.41 -0.07 -17.22
CA PRO A 206 -8.68 1.14 -17.54
C PRO A 206 -7.24 0.80 -17.95
N ARG A 207 -6.51 1.78 -18.49
CA ARG A 207 -5.05 1.63 -18.64
C ARG A 207 -4.42 1.42 -17.27
N ASN A 208 -3.58 0.40 -17.15
CA ASN A 208 -3.01 -0.01 -15.88
C ASN A 208 -1.58 -0.50 -16.02
N ILE A 209 -0.88 -0.61 -14.90
CA ILE A 209 0.43 -1.23 -14.75
C ILE A 209 0.30 -2.25 -13.61
N ALA A 210 0.75 -3.47 -13.85
CA ALA A 210 0.67 -4.54 -12.86
C ALA A 210 1.72 -4.37 -11.76
N PHE A 211 1.25 -4.39 -10.52
CA PHE A 211 2.06 -4.49 -9.30
C PHE A 211 1.60 -5.70 -8.49
N ASN A 212 2.52 -6.29 -7.75
CA ASN A 212 2.16 -7.28 -6.74
C ASN A 212 1.63 -6.54 -5.50
N TYR A 213 0.46 -6.93 -4.98
CA TYR A 213 0.02 -6.41 -3.70
C TYR A 213 0.60 -7.24 -2.57
N ILE A 214 1.23 -6.58 -1.61
CA ILE A 214 1.82 -7.20 -0.43
C ILE A 214 1.32 -6.51 0.84
N VAL A 215 1.31 -7.23 1.94
CA VAL A 215 0.99 -6.72 3.27
C VAL A 215 2.16 -6.94 4.21
N ARG A 216 2.41 -6.00 5.12
CA ARG A 216 3.29 -6.24 6.26
C ARG A 216 2.63 -7.27 7.17
N ALA A 217 3.37 -8.31 7.56
CA ALA A 217 2.84 -9.43 8.32
C ALA A 217 3.10 -9.29 9.84
N ALA A 218 4.18 -8.60 10.21
CA ALA A 218 4.60 -8.36 11.60
C ALA A 218 5.13 -6.94 11.80
#